data_9ee1360f97ed5177186145170a4d6d35
#
_entry.id   9ee1360f97ed5177186145170a4d6d35
#
_cell.length_a   1.000
_cell.length_b   1.000
_cell.length_c   1.000
_cell.angle_alpha   90.00
_cell.angle_beta   90.00
_cell.angle_gamma   90.00
#
_symmetry.space_group_name_H-M   'P 1'
#
loop_
_entity.id
_entity.type
_entity.pdbx_description
1 polymer ?
#
loop_
_entity_poly.entity_id
_entity_poly.type
_entity_poly.pdbx_seq_one_letter_code
_entity_poly.pdbx_strand_id
1 'polypeptide(L)'
;MASYHLSVKTVKRSAGRTATAAAAYRAGERLLCEREGRLHDYTRKQGIGEVFIVTPSDAPDWASNRTALWNSAEAAETRRNSVTAREWELALPAEVSDADRVELARSFAGALVNRYGVVADVAVHAPHREGDQRNHHAHILTTTRQMGPEGLGAKTRILDAAKTGGVEIEEMRGLWAQMQNQVLERAGQEERVDHRSLEDQRAAALECGDDLAAIALDREPEIKLGPAANMMERRAMRATDQAGIAYEPVTERGAQVHAIRQQRDMLAELRIRLERAREVYREAREQEASRTRAAVEAAKSLFGSSASEEFTEGFRQEWQRQEDQRQREIEQAREAERLEHLEAERLAFIERVAQAWEATRQLEDADLAKARQEALVVQVGEATVRHGVVFKDLATPINTRANEIRDERLEVERQRELERQRELEKEREAAARTRDNGMDFGL
;
A
#
# COMPACT_ATOMS: atom_id res chain seq x y z
N MET A 1 1.31 16.66 -17.63
CA MET A 1 1.09 15.48 -16.75
C MET A 1 1.28 15.94 -15.31
N ALA A 2 0.21 15.96 -14.52
CA ALA A 2 0.26 16.33 -13.11
C ALA A 2 1.22 15.40 -12.36
N SER A 3 2.02 15.93 -11.45
CA SER A 3 2.98 15.15 -10.67
C SER A 3 2.61 15.14 -9.20
N TYR A 4 2.62 13.96 -8.60
CA TYR A 4 2.43 13.81 -7.16
C TYR A 4 3.75 13.97 -6.39
N HIS A 5 3.74 14.81 -5.38
CA HIS A 5 4.78 14.83 -4.37
C HIS A 5 4.23 15.33 -3.04
N LEU A 6 4.48 14.59 -1.97
CA LEU A 6 4.39 15.05 -0.60
C LEU A 6 5.56 14.47 0.18
N SER A 7 6.38 15.32 0.76
CA SER A 7 7.43 14.89 1.69
C SER A 7 7.34 15.64 3.01
N VAL A 8 7.64 14.93 4.09
CA VAL A 8 7.64 15.49 5.45
C VAL A 8 9.05 15.50 6.00
N LYS A 9 9.50 16.66 6.46
CA LYS A 9 10.84 16.88 7.02
C LYS A 9 10.71 17.54 8.39
N THR A 10 11.71 17.33 9.25
CA THR A 10 11.75 17.99 10.56
C THR A 10 12.84 19.04 10.59
N VAL A 11 12.55 20.19 11.22
CA VAL A 11 13.53 21.20 11.57
C VAL A 11 14.04 20.86 12.96
N LYS A 12 15.31 20.43 13.03
CA LYS A 12 15.96 19.96 14.28
C LYS A 12 17.11 20.89 14.68
N ARG A 13 17.18 21.26 15.94
CA ARG A 13 18.31 22.02 16.48
C ARG A 13 19.64 21.30 16.39
N SER A 14 19.65 20.00 16.60
CA SER A 14 20.87 19.18 16.47
C SER A 14 21.48 19.21 15.07
N ALA A 15 20.70 19.59 14.05
CA ALA A 15 21.17 19.80 12.67
C ALA A 15 21.56 21.26 12.38
N GLY A 16 21.68 22.11 13.41
CA GLY A 16 21.98 23.54 13.25
C GLY A 16 20.88 24.34 12.59
N ARG A 17 19.62 23.86 12.66
CA ARG A 17 18.46 24.51 12.03
C ARG A 17 17.55 25.13 13.08
N THR A 18 16.95 26.27 12.75
CA THR A 18 15.92 26.93 13.57
C THR A 18 14.62 27.06 12.78
N ALA A 19 13.50 27.02 13.50
CA ALA A 19 12.19 27.24 12.89
C ALA A 19 12.09 28.66 12.31
N THR A 20 12.63 29.66 13.01
CA THR A 20 12.65 31.06 12.56
C THR A 20 13.41 31.23 11.23
N ALA A 21 14.63 30.64 11.12
CA ALA A 21 15.39 30.67 9.86
C ALA A 21 14.65 29.91 8.72
N ALA A 22 14.01 28.79 9.07
CA ALA A 22 13.24 28.01 8.11
C ALA A 22 12.03 28.79 7.58
N ALA A 23 11.29 29.48 8.43
CA ALA A 23 10.17 30.32 8.06
C ALA A 23 10.62 31.52 7.22
N ALA A 24 11.65 32.25 7.66
CA ALA A 24 12.22 33.37 6.92
C ALA A 24 12.65 32.97 5.51
N TYR A 25 13.32 31.84 5.35
CA TYR A 25 13.76 31.33 4.05
C TYR A 25 12.61 30.99 3.11
N ARG A 26 11.52 30.39 3.63
CA ARG A 26 10.38 29.98 2.80
C ARG A 26 9.49 31.14 2.42
N ALA A 27 9.24 32.04 3.37
CA ALA A 27 8.44 33.21 3.12
C ALA A 27 9.21 34.35 2.38
N GLY A 28 10.54 34.26 2.27
CA GLY A 28 11.37 35.33 1.71
C GLY A 28 11.34 36.59 2.57
N GLU A 29 11.24 36.43 3.85
CA GLU A 29 11.11 37.51 4.79
C GLU A 29 12.37 37.70 5.66
N ARG A 30 12.35 38.77 6.40
CA ARG A 30 13.40 39.12 7.37
C ARG A 30 12.88 38.87 8.78
N LEU A 31 13.41 37.86 9.47
CA LEU A 31 12.97 37.47 10.81
C LEU A 31 14.14 37.44 11.80
N LEU A 32 13.93 38.00 12.99
CA LEU A 32 14.87 37.90 14.10
C LEU A 32 14.64 36.57 14.85
N CYS A 33 15.66 35.77 14.97
CA CYS A 33 15.66 34.61 15.87
C CYS A 33 16.14 35.09 17.25
N GLU A 34 15.22 35.27 18.20
CA GLU A 34 15.52 35.77 19.53
C GLU A 34 16.47 34.85 20.30
N ARG A 35 16.27 33.53 20.16
CA ARG A 35 17.12 32.52 20.80
C ARG A 35 18.60 32.61 20.38
N GLU A 36 18.85 32.95 19.12
CA GLU A 36 20.22 33.04 18.56
C GLU A 36 20.75 34.47 18.55
N GLY A 37 19.89 35.46 18.80
CA GLY A 37 20.20 36.88 18.60
C GLY A 37 20.55 37.21 17.14
N ARG A 38 20.09 36.38 16.19
CA ARG A 38 20.47 36.43 14.78
C ARG A 38 19.31 36.85 13.90
N LEU A 39 19.57 37.79 13.01
CA LEU A 39 18.65 38.21 11.97
C LEU A 39 18.83 37.33 10.73
N HIS A 40 17.75 36.68 10.30
CA HIS A 40 17.69 35.94 9.05
C HIS A 40 16.98 36.76 7.99
N ASP A 41 17.69 37.18 6.95
CA ASP A 41 17.17 38.05 5.86
C ASP A 41 17.22 37.30 4.54
N TYR A 42 16.05 36.99 4.01
CA TYR A 42 15.85 36.32 2.73
C TYR A 42 14.99 37.16 1.76
N THR A 43 14.87 38.45 1.98
CA THR A 43 14.05 39.37 1.16
C THR A 43 14.51 39.45 -0.31
N ARG A 44 15.75 39.02 -0.62
CA ARG A 44 16.27 38.91 -1.98
C ARG A 44 15.88 37.63 -2.71
N LYS A 45 15.25 36.67 -2.01
CA LYS A 45 14.84 35.39 -2.62
C LYS A 45 13.72 35.65 -3.62
N GLN A 46 13.88 35.08 -4.81
CA GLN A 46 12.90 35.16 -5.90
C GLN A 46 12.05 33.89 -5.98
N GLY A 47 10.95 33.95 -6.73
CA GLY A 47 10.06 32.81 -6.96
C GLY A 47 9.13 32.51 -5.81
N ILE A 48 8.96 33.45 -4.87
CA ILE A 48 7.98 33.35 -3.81
C ILE A 48 6.68 33.99 -4.29
N GLY A 49 5.62 33.21 -4.24
CA GLY A 49 4.26 33.67 -4.51
C GLY A 49 3.55 34.12 -3.23
N GLU A 50 2.36 33.59 -2.98
CA GLU A 50 1.58 33.95 -1.80
C GLU A 50 2.11 33.25 -0.54
N VAL A 51 2.14 34.01 0.56
CA VAL A 51 2.52 33.53 1.90
C VAL A 51 1.44 33.90 2.92
N PHE A 52 1.03 32.93 3.73
CA PHE A 52 -0.02 33.12 4.74
C PHE A 52 0.09 32.12 5.87
N ILE A 53 -0.56 32.42 6.98
CA ILE A 53 -0.62 31.53 8.14
C ILE A 53 -2.06 31.09 8.34
N VAL A 54 -2.26 29.78 8.60
CA VAL A 54 -3.55 29.18 8.97
C VAL A 54 -3.45 28.77 10.44
N THR A 55 -4.39 29.25 11.26
CA THR A 55 -4.44 29.00 12.70
C THR A 55 -5.71 28.25 13.08
N PRO A 56 -5.73 27.52 14.20
CA PRO A 56 -6.99 27.14 14.84
C PRO A 56 -7.86 28.34 15.13
N SER A 57 -9.18 28.15 15.18
CA SER A 57 -10.15 29.24 15.34
C SER A 57 -10.07 29.98 16.70
N ASP A 58 -9.54 29.29 17.71
CA ASP A 58 -9.34 29.77 19.08
C ASP A 58 -7.91 30.23 19.37
N ALA A 59 -7.07 30.32 18.36
CA ALA A 59 -5.69 30.75 18.50
C ALA A 59 -5.60 32.25 18.85
N PRO A 60 -4.62 32.66 19.65
CA PRO A 60 -4.41 34.05 19.95
C PRO A 60 -3.91 34.84 18.72
N ASP A 61 -4.20 36.12 18.62
CA ASP A 61 -3.90 36.99 17.47
C ASP A 61 -2.42 36.93 17.04
N TRP A 62 -1.50 36.83 18.01
CA TRP A 62 -0.08 36.78 17.72
C TRP A 62 0.33 35.51 16.94
N ALA A 63 -0.48 34.45 16.95
CA ALA A 63 -0.19 33.22 16.20
C ALA A 63 -0.21 33.46 14.68
N SER A 64 -0.87 34.52 14.22
CA SER A 64 -0.85 34.96 12.81
C SER A 64 0.36 35.83 12.45
N ASN A 65 1.17 36.23 13.45
CA ASN A 65 2.41 36.95 13.21
C ASN A 65 3.59 35.97 13.12
N ARG A 66 4.20 35.88 11.95
CA ARG A 66 5.26 34.90 11.66
C ARG A 66 6.46 34.98 12.62
N THR A 67 6.90 36.19 12.96
CA THR A 67 8.02 36.39 13.91
C THR A 67 7.65 35.93 15.31
N ALA A 68 6.48 36.30 15.82
CA ALA A 68 6.01 35.88 17.13
C ALA A 68 5.77 34.39 17.20
N LEU A 69 5.14 33.80 16.18
CA LEU A 69 4.85 32.38 16.09
C LEU A 69 6.14 31.55 16.20
N TRP A 70 7.13 31.83 15.36
CA TRP A 70 8.31 30.99 15.28
C TRP A 70 9.29 31.21 16.42
N ASN A 71 9.35 32.40 17.01
CA ASN A 71 10.09 32.62 18.25
C ASN A 71 9.44 31.92 19.44
N SER A 72 8.10 31.93 19.51
CA SER A 72 7.36 31.18 20.55
C SER A 72 7.58 29.67 20.39
N ALA A 73 7.57 29.13 19.13
CA ALA A 73 7.86 27.72 18.86
C ALA A 73 9.29 27.34 19.26
N GLU A 74 10.27 28.23 19.02
CA GLU A 74 11.64 28.03 19.50
C GLU A 74 11.73 28.07 21.02
N ALA A 75 11.08 29.04 21.69
CA ALA A 75 11.09 29.18 23.13
C ALA A 75 10.42 28.01 23.87
N ALA A 76 9.35 27.43 23.29
CA ALA A 76 8.63 26.29 23.85
C ALA A 76 9.47 25.01 23.92
N GLU A 77 10.59 24.94 23.22
CA GLU A 77 11.46 23.77 23.18
C GLU A 77 12.75 24.00 23.96
N THR A 78 12.98 23.21 25.01
CA THR A 78 14.11 23.39 25.92
C THR A 78 15.33 22.52 25.57
N ARG A 79 15.13 21.36 24.89
CA ARG A 79 16.21 20.41 24.65
C ARG A 79 17.08 20.80 23.43
N ARG A 80 18.37 20.52 23.50
CA ARG A 80 19.34 20.78 22.43
C ARG A 80 19.02 20.04 21.12
N ASN A 81 18.35 18.90 21.18
CA ASN A 81 17.98 18.07 20.02
C ASN A 81 16.49 18.19 19.63
N SER A 82 15.78 19.20 20.14
CA SER A 82 14.34 19.36 19.85
C SER A 82 14.08 19.54 18.37
N VAL A 83 12.94 19.00 17.95
CA VAL A 83 12.29 19.34 16.70
C VAL A 83 11.41 20.57 16.99
N THR A 84 11.66 21.66 16.27
CA THR A 84 10.99 22.97 16.49
C THR A 84 9.93 23.25 15.45
N ALA A 85 10.01 22.62 14.28
CA ALA A 85 8.99 22.70 13.25
C ALA A 85 8.97 21.40 12.41
N ARG A 86 7.84 21.16 11.73
CA ARG A 86 7.68 20.12 10.73
C ARG A 86 7.29 20.75 9.40
N GLU A 87 8.00 20.39 8.34
CA GLU A 87 7.76 20.89 7.00
C GLU A 87 7.07 19.84 6.17
N TRP A 88 6.02 20.25 5.47
CA TRP A 88 5.32 19.53 4.43
C TRP A 88 5.63 20.22 3.10
N GLU A 89 6.30 19.51 2.21
CA GLU A 89 6.66 19.99 0.89
C GLU A 89 5.76 19.29 -0.14
N LEU A 90 5.01 20.08 -0.90
CA LEU A 90 3.95 19.62 -1.78
C LEU A 90 4.22 20.06 -3.21
N ALA A 91 4.06 19.16 -4.21
CA ALA A 91 3.96 19.56 -5.60
C ALA A 91 2.54 20.09 -5.89
N LEU A 92 2.45 21.22 -6.55
CA LEU A 92 1.18 21.81 -6.99
C LEU A 92 1.00 21.54 -8.49
N PRO A 93 -0.21 21.20 -8.96
CA PRO A 93 -0.45 20.91 -10.36
C PRO A 93 -0.19 22.16 -11.23
N ALA A 94 0.56 21.97 -12.30
CA ALA A 94 0.85 23.04 -13.26
C ALA A 94 -0.36 23.37 -14.15
N GLU A 95 -1.28 22.43 -14.23
CA GLU A 95 -2.46 22.42 -15.10
C GLU A 95 -3.59 23.36 -14.63
N VAL A 96 -3.47 23.87 -13.39
CA VAL A 96 -4.50 24.75 -12.80
C VAL A 96 -3.99 26.17 -12.64
N SER A 97 -4.88 27.12 -12.35
CA SER A 97 -4.53 28.53 -12.15
C SER A 97 -3.70 28.77 -10.87
N ASP A 98 -2.99 29.91 -10.79
CA ASP A 98 -2.27 30.29 -9.57
C ASP A 98 -3.22 30.43 -8.38
N ALA A 99 -4.44 30.96 -8.58
CA ALA A 99 -5.45 31.07 -7.54
C ALA A 99 -5.88 29.69 -7.02
N ASP A 100 -6.10 28.72 -7.92
CA ASP A 100 -6.45 27.34 -7.51
C ASP A 100 -5.30 26.67 -6.75
N ARG A 101 -4.05 26.91 -7.15
CA ARG A 101 -2.86 26.39 -6.44
C ARG A 101 -2.77 26.93 -5.01
N VAL A 102 -3.03 28.22 -4.84
CA VAL A 102 -3.04 28.87 -3.52
C VAL A 102 -4.16 28.32 -2.65
N GLU A 103 -5.37 28.21 -3.20
CA GLU A 103 -6.51 27.66 -2.46
C GLU A 103 -6.33 26.18 -2.12
N LEU A 104 -5.75 25.39 -3.00
CA LEU A 104 -5.38 24.00 -2.74
C LEU A 104 -4.38 23.88 -1.58
N ALA A 105 -3.34 24.72 -1.57
CA ALA A 105 -2.35 24.76 -0.48
C ALA A 105 -3.00 25.22 0.85
N ARG A 106 -3.92 26.19 0.79
CA ARG A 106 -4.69 26.68 1.94
C ARG A 106 -5.59 25.60 2.52
N SER A 107 -6.32 24.90 1.67
CA SER A 107 -7.22 23.82 2.07
C SER A 107 -6.47 22.68 2.74
N PHE A 108 -5.29 22.28 2.21
CA PHE A 108 -4.46 21.26 2.84
C PHE A 108 -3.85 21.73 4.17
N ALA A 109 -3.41 22.99 4.25
CA ALA A 109 -2.97 23.59 5.52
C ALA A 109 -4.10 23.59 6.56
N GLY A 110 -5.32 23.91 6.16
CA GLY A 110 -6.52 23.80 7.00
C GLY A 110 -6.76 22.38 7.50
N ALA A 111 -6.58 21.38 6.65
CA ALA A 111 -6.70 19.98 7.06
C ALA A 111 -5.64 19.59 8.12
N LEU A 112 -4.39 20.06 7.98
CA LEU A 112 -3.34 19.86 8.99
C LEU A 112 -3.67 20.53 10.31
N VAL A 113 -4.16 21.78 10.25
CA VAL A 113 -4.58 22.56 11.44
C VAL A 113 -5.72 21.85 12.16
N ASN A 114 -6.76 21.46 11.43
CA ASN A 114 -7.94 20.80 12.01
C ASN A 114 -7.60 19.40 12.59
N ARG A 115 -6.74 18.64 11.93
CA ARG A 115 -6.39 17.29 12.39
C ARG A 115 -5.47 17.28 13.60
N TYR A 116 -4.50 18.18 13.62
CA TYR A 116 -3.43 18.15 14.62
C TYR A 116 -3.47 19.30 15.63
N GLY A 117 -4.34 20.29 15.44
CA GLY A 117 -4.42 21.48 16.29
C GLY A 117 -3.18 22.38 16.19
N VAL A 118 -2.39 22.27 15.13
CA VAL A 118 -1.15 23.03 14.90
C VAL A 118 -1.41 24.34 14.18
N VAL A 119 -0.42 25.22 14.14
CA VAL A 119 -0.41 26.37 13.22
C VAL A 119 0.38 25.97 11.98
N ALA A 120 -0.12 26.37 10.81
CA ALA A 120 0.49 26.11 9.52
C ALA A 120 0.90 27.41 8.82
N ASP A 121 2.19 27.61 8.58
CA ASP A 121 2.77 28.73 7.85
C ASP A 121 3.09 28.29 6.43
N VAL A 122 2.38 28.82 5.46
CA VAL A 122 2.35 28.41 4.05
C VAL A 122 3.14 29.39 3.21
N ALA A 123 3.99 28.86 2.32
CA ALA A 123 4.66 29.61 1.28
C ALA A 123 4.51 28.87 -0.06
N VAL A 124 3.81 29.47 -1.00
CA VAL A 124 3.64 28.97 -2.36
C VAL A 124 4.78 29.50 -3.22
N HIS A 125 5.47 28.62 -3.91
CA HIS A 125 6.60 28.97 -4.74
C HIS A 125 6.34 28.68 -6.22
N ALA A 126 6.67 29.65 -7.06
CA ALA A 126 6.72 29.50 -8.50
C ALA A 126 7.95 28.68 -8.91
N PRO A 127 7.94 28.06 -10.10
CA PRO A 127 9.11 27.40 -10.67
C PRO A 127 10.31 28.34 -10.79
N HIS A 128 11.50 27.78 -10.63
CA HIS A 128 12.71 28.57 -10.88
C HIS A 128 12.80 28.94 -12.36
N ARG A 129 13.23 30.20 -12.67
CA ARG A 129 13.28 30.73 -14.03
C ARG A 129 13.99 29.84 -15.06
N GLU A 130 14.99 29.08 -14.60
CA GLU A 130 15.81 28.20 -15.43
C GLU A 130 15.50 26.70 -15.17
N GLY A 131 14.42 26.38 -14.47
CA GLY A 131 14.01 25.04 -14.15
C GLY A 131 12.80 24.54 -14.95
N ASP A 132 12.30 23.38 -14.58
CA ASP A 132 11.02 22.88 -15.09
C ASP A 132 9.90 23.85 -14.67
N GLN A 133 9.30 24.50 -15.66
CA GLN A 133 8.26 25.53 -15.43
C GLN A 133 6.96 24.92 -14.85
N ARG A 134 6.87 23.60 -14.77
CA ARG A 134 5.77 22.89 -14.11
C ARG A 134 6.01 22.66 -12.62
N ASN A 135 7.19 22.96 -12.09
CA ASN A 135 7.57 22.69 -10.70
C ASN A 135 7.00 23.76 -9.73
N HIS A 136 5.69 23.97 -9.79
CA HIS A 136 4.98 24.71 -8.77
C HIS A 136 4.94 23.88 -7.47
N HIS A 137 5.24 24.51 -6.34
CA HIS A 137 5.29 23.77 -5.07
C HIS A 137 4.93 24.67 -3.87
N ALA A 138 4.45 24.04 -2.81
CA ALA A 138 4.20 24.73 -1.55
C ALA A 138 5.06 24.13 -0.43
N HIS A 139 5.54 24.99 0.44
CA HIS A 139 6.13 24.64 1.71
C HIS A 139 5.15 25.03 2.81
N ILE A 140 4.71 24.07 3.61
CA ILE A 140 3.89 24.30 4.78
C ILE A 140 4.71 23.95 6.01
N LEU A 141 5.05 24.95 6.80
CA LEU A 141 5.79 24.77 8.03
C LEU A 141 4.80 24.73 9.20
N THR A 142 4.69 23.60 9.88
CA THR A 142 3.76 23.45 11.02
C THR A 142 4.51 23.48 12.35
N THR A 143 3.84 24.03 13.39
CA THR A 143 4.31 23.88 14.76
C THR A 143 4.32 22.41 15.16
N THR A 144 5.17 22.04 16.13
CA THR A 144 5.20 20.67 16.71
C THR A 144 4.31 20.55 17.94
N ARG A 145 3.66 21.65 18.30
CA ARG A 145 2.73 21.76 19.43
C ARG A 145 1.38 22.25 18.95
N GLN A 146 0.37 21.80 19.63
CA GLN A 146 -0.99 22.31 19.44
C GLN A 146 -1.06 23.77 19.88
N MET A 147 -1.83 24.56 19.16
CA MET A 147 -2.14 25.95 19.49
C MET A 147 -3.54 26.00 20.06
N GLY A 148 -3.67 26.54 21.22
CA GLY A 148 -4.96 26.86 21.87
C GLY A 148 -5.02 28.32 22.28
N PRO A 149 -6.06 28.75 23.00
CA PRO A 149 -6.27 30.16 23.40
C PRO A 149 -5.09 30.74 24.21
N GLU A 150 -4.45 29.91 25.02
CA GLU A 150 -3.30 30.31 25.86
C GLU A 150 -1.95 30.21 25.10
N GLY A 151 -1.95 29.78 23.81
CA GLY A 151 -0.76 29.64 23.01
C GLY A 151 -0.34 28.16 22.81
N LEU A 152 0.98 27.94 22.66
CA LEU A 152 1.53 26.60 22.35
C LEU A 152 1.45 25.66 23.56
N GLY A 153 0.62 24.61 23.43
CA GLY A 153 0.36 23.58 24.42
C GLY A 153 1.13 22.29 24.24
N ALA A 154 0.42 21.17 24.22
CA ALA A 154 0.97 19.81 24.13
C ALA A 154 1.61 19.53 22.76
N LYS A 155 2.62 18.64 22.73
CA LYS A 155 3.21 18.18 21.47
C LYS A 155 2.30 17.23 20.71
N THR A 156 2.29 17.34 19.38
CA THR A 156 1.65 16.41 18.45
C THR A 156 2.45 15.11 18.32
N ARG A 157 2.50 14.31 19.40
CA ARG A 157 3.34 13.11 19.51
C ARG A 157 3.01 12.02 18.51
N ILE A 158 1.79 12.01 17.99
CA ILE A 158 1.34 11.04 16.98
C ILE A 158 2.24 11.06 15.72
N LEU A 159 2.76 12.25 15.36
CA LEU A 159 3.66 12.44 14.22
C LEU A 159 5.14 12.18 14.56
N ASP A 160 5.50 11.98 15.83
CA ASP A 160 6.89 11.81 16.27
C ASP A 160 7.29 10.32 16.38
N ALA A 161 6.34 9.45 16.71
CA ALA A 161 6.60 8.02 16.82
C ALA A 161 6.66 7.36 15.44
N ALA A 162 7.70 6.58 15.17
CA ALA A 162 7.90 5.96 13.85
C ALA A 162 6.70 5.14 13.37
N LYS A 163 6.05 4.39 14.29
CA LYS A 163 4.91 3.54 13.94
C LYS A 163 3.64 4.35 13.63
N THR A 164 3.27 5.32 14.46
CA THR A 164 2.05 6.11 14.25
C THR A 164 2.26 7.22 13.22
N GLY A 165 3.43 7.88 13.23
CA GLY A 165 3.73 8.94 12.28
C GLY A 165 3.78 8.47 10.83
N GLY A 166 4.20 7.23 10.58
CA GLY A 166 4.16 6.64 9.24
C GLY A 166 2.73 6.51 8.71
N VAL A 167 1.82 6.00 9.54
CA VAL A 167 0.39 5.86 9.19
C VAL A 167 -0.25 7.23 8.94
N GLU A 168 -0.04 8.19 9.86
CA GLU A 168 -0.58 9.54 9.73
C GLU A 168 -0.09 10.26 8.46
N ILE A 169 1.19 10.11 8.13
CA ILE A 169 1.75 10.72 6.91
C ILE A 169 1.15 10.07 5.68
N GLU A 170 0.94 8.75 5.69
CA GLU A 170 0.33 8.04 4.55
C GLU A 170 -1.13 8.45 4.34
N GLU A 171 -1.91 8.60 5.42
CA GLU A 171 -3.27 9.15 5.33
C GLU A 171 -3.28 10.57 4.75
N MET A 172 -2.36 11.43 5.20
CA MET A 172 -2.24 12.80 4.66
C MET A 172 -1.77 12.80 3.20
N ARG A 173 -0.97 11.82 2.77
CA ARG A 173 -0.60 11.63 1.36
C ARG A 173 -1.81 11.26 0.51
N GLY A 174 -2.66 10.37 1.00
CA GLY A 174 -3.93 10.02 0.35
C GLY A 174 -4.87 11.23 0.23
N LEU A 175 -5.03 11.97 1.32
CA LEU A 175 -5.83 13.20 1.31
C LEU A 175 -5.29 14.24 0.31
N TRP A 176 -3.96 14.42 0.24
CA TRP A 176 -3.33 15.32 -0.71
C TRP A 176 -3.60 14.94 -2.16
N ALA A 177 -3.50 13.65 -2.49
CA ALA A 177 -3.85 13.15 -3.83
C ALA A 177 -5.32 13.39 -4.17
N GLN A 178 -6.22 13.13 -3.22
CA GLN A 178 -7.65 13.38 -3.38
C GLN A 178 -7.96 14.86 -3.64
N MET A 179 -7.37 15.76 -2.87
CA MET A 179 -7.55 17.20 -3.04
C MET A 179 -7.03 17.72 -4.38
N GLN A 180 -5.84 17.23 -4.82
CA GLN A 180 -5.30 17.54 -6.14
C GLN A 180 -6.25 17.07 -7.24
N ASN A 181 -6.75 15.84 -7.17
CA ASN A 181 -7.64 15.27 -8.17
C ASN A 181 -8.97 16.04 -8.27
N GLN A 182 -9.52 16.51 -7.15
CA GLN A 182 -10.72 17.34 -7.14
C GLN A 182 -10.50 18.70 -7.82
N VAL A 183 -9.34 19.31 -7.65
CA VAL A 183 -9.00 20.58 -8.31
C VAL A 183 -8.78 20.37 -9.80
N LEU A 184 -8.06 19.32 -10.20
CA LEU A 184 -7.86 18.94 -11.59
C LEU A 184 -9.19 18.68 -12.31
N GLU A 185 -10.09 17.93 -11.67
CA GLU A 185 -11.43 17.66 -12.21
C GLU A 185 -12.26 18.92 -12.40
N ARG A 186 -12.29 19.82 -11.41
CA ARG A 186 -12.97 21.12 -11.53
C ARG A 186 -12.40 22.00 -12.65
N ALA A 187 -11.09 21.87 -12.91
CA ALA A 187 -10.40 22.55 -14.00
C ALA A 187 -10.56 21.85 -15.37
N GLY A 188 -11.36 20.76 -15.44
CA GLY A 188 -11.57 20.00 -16.67
C GLY A 188 -10.34 19.24 -17.17
N GLN A 189 -9.38 18.96 -16.30
CA GLN A 189 -8.19 18.20 -16.63
C GLN A 189 -8.46 16.69 -16.50
N GLU A 190 -7.92 15.91 -17.44
CA GLU A 190 -8.04 14.45 -17.42
C GLU A 190 -7.01 13.78 -16.51
N GLU A 191 -5.88 14.46 -16.29
CA GLU A 191 -4.80 13.96 -15.46
C GLU A 191 -5.27 13.70 -14.02
N ARG A 192 -4.76 12.62 -13.47
CA ARG A 192 -4.95 12.26 -12.05
C ARG A 192 -3.63 11.88 -11.42
N VAL A 193 -3.54 12.12 -10.12
CA VAL A 193 -2.37 11.75 -9.30
C VAL A 193 -2.74 10.64 -8.33
N ASP A 194 -1.76 9.80 -7.99
CA ASP A 194 -1.90 8.74 -7.02
C ASP A 194 -0.71 8.80 -6.04
N HIS A 195 -0.98 8.66 -4.75
CA HIS A 195 0.03 8.72 -3.69
C HIS A 195 0.72 7.38 -3.45
N ARG A 196 0.12 6.28 -3.90
CA ARG A 196 0.64 4.92 -3.69
C ARG A 196 1.92 4.67 -4.48
N SER A 197 2.65 3.63 -4.10
CA SER A 197 3.81 3.17 -4.86
C SER A 197 3.41 2.73 -6.28
N LEU A 198 4.34 2.72 -7.23
CA LEU A 198 4.07 2.20 -8.58
C LEU A 198 3.64 0.73 -8.54
N GLU A 199 4.19 -0.04 -7.61
CA GLU A 199 3.83 -1.45 -7.41
C GLU A 199 2.37 -1.59 -6.94
N ASP A 200 1.94 -0.82 -5.94
CA ASP A 200 0.55 -0.82 -5.45
C ASP A 200 -0.44 -0.33 -6.52
N GLN A 201 -0.06 0.71 -7.29
CA GLN A 201 -0.87 1.19 -8.41
C GLN A 201 -1.01 0.13 -9.49
N ARG A 202 0.09 -0.58 -9.81
CA ARG A 202 0.10 -1.68 -10.79
C ARG A 202 -0.76 -2.84 -10.32
N ALA A 203 -0.63 -3.25 -9.08
CA ALA A 203 -1.46 -4.30 -8.49
C ALA A 203 -2.96 -3.96 -8.59
N ALA A 204 -3.34 -2.74 -8.23
CA ALA A 204 -4.73 -2.28 -8.35
C ALA A 204 -5.22 -2.23 -9.80
N ALA A 205 -4.38 -1.84 -10.76
CA ALA A 205 -4.72 -1.86 -12.18
C ALA A 205 -4.98 -3.28 -12.68
N LEU A 206 -4.17 -4.26 -12.29
CA LEU A 206 -4.37 -5.67 -12.62
C LEU A 206 -5.66 -6.22 -11.99
N GLU A 207 -5.95 -5.87 -10.74
CA GLU A 207 -7.17 -6.29 -10.05
C GLU A 207 -8.43 -5.74 -10.74
N CYS A 208 -8.37 -4.52 -11.27
CA CYS A 208 -9.45 -3.92 -12.05
C CYS A 208 -9.49 -4.40 -13.52
N GLY A 209 -8.52 -5.22 -13.97
CA GLY A 209 -8.43 -5.68 -15.36
C GLY A 209 -7.92 -4.61 -16.33
N ASP A 210 -7.28 -3.53 -15.85
CA ASP A 210 -6.64 -2.51 -16.68
C ASP A 210 -5.17 -2.87 -16.95
N ASP A 211 -4.98 -3.88 -17.81
CA ASP A 211 -3.65 -4.37 -18.19
C ASP A 211 -2.78 -3.28 -18.82
N LEU A 212 -3.38 -2.30 -19.52
CA LEU A 212 -2.63 -1.22 -20.16
C LEU A 212 -2.08 -0.22 -19.15
N ALA A 213 -2.86 0.10 -18.10
CA ALA A 213 -2.35 0.90 -16.98
C ALA A 213 -1.25 0.13 -16.24
N ALA A 214 -1.44 -1.18 -16.03
CA ALA A 214 -0.44 -2.02 -15.35
C ALA A 214 0.91 -2.05 -16.11
N ILE A 215 0.88 -2.13 -17.45
CA ILE A 215 2.10 -2.05 -18.29
C ILE A 215 2.79 -0.69 -18.13
N ALA A 216 2.06 0.41 -18.14
CA ALA A 216 2.62 1.75 -17.98
C ALA A 216 3.24 2.00 -16.59
N LEU A 217 2.80 1.24 -15.58
CA LEU A 217 3.29 1.30 -14.21
C LEU A 217 4.46 0.34 -13.92
N ASP A 218 4.75 -0.59 -14.84
CA ASP A 218 5.84 -1.58 -14.70
C ASP A 218 7.21 -0.94 -15.00
N ARG A 219 7.63 -0.06 -14.14
CA ARG A 219 8.88 0.70 -14.25
C ARG A 219 9.44 1.06 -12.88
N GLU A 220 10.72 1.36 -12.85
CA GLU A 220 11.35 1.85 -11.63
C GLU A 220 10.89 3.27 -11.26
N PRO A 221 10.78 3.58 -9.96
CA PRO A 221 10.48 4.94 -9.49
C PRO A 221 11.65 5.89 -9.78
N GLU A 222 11.33 7.11 -10.18
CA GLU A 222 12.35 8.15 -10.45
C GLU A 222 13.08 8.54 -9.15
N ILE A 223 14.40 8.46 -9.16
CA ILE A 223 15.24 8.86 -8.04
C ILE A 223 15.48 10.38 -8.05
N LYS A 224 15.65 10.96 -6.85
CA LYS A 224 15.97 12.41 -6.74
C LYS A 224 17.42 12.67 -7.17
N LEU A 225 17.64 13.58 -8.11
CA LEU A 225 18.97 13.99 -8.55
C LEU A 225 19.84 14.55 -7.39
N GLY A 226 19.22 15.29 -6.50
CA GLY A 226 19.93 16.09 -5.51
C GLY A 226 20.47 17.42 -6.07
N PRO A 227 20.80 18.40 -5.21
CA PRO A 227 21.09 19.77 -5.67
C PRO A 227 22.29 19.88 -6.61
N ALA A 228 23.38 19.19 -6.31
CA ALA A 228 24.62 19.28 -7.10
C ALA A 228 24.44 18.66 -8.52
N ALA A 229 23.95 17.43 -8.60
CA ALA A 229 23.69 16.79 -9.88
C ALA A 229 22.65 17.57 -10.70
N ASN A 230 21.57 18.05 -10.08
CA ASN A 230 20.55 18.87 -10.74
C ASN A 230 21.14 20.15 -11.35
N MET A 231 22.06 20.83 -10.68
CA MET A 231 22.73 22.02 -11.21
C MET A 231 23.62 21.66 -12.42
N MET A 232 24.36 20.56 -12.36
CA MET A 232 25.22 20.10 -13.45
C MET A 232 24.40 19.70 -14.69
N GLU A 233 23.34 18.92 -14.49
CA GLU A 233 22.46 18.48 -15.58
C GLU A 233 21.73 19.65 -16.24
N ARG A 234 21.23 20.62 -15.47
CA ARG A 234 20.62 21.85 -16.03
C ARG A 234 21.59 22.66 -16.86
N ARG A 235 22.86 22.73 -16.44
CA ARG A 235 23.91 23.42 -17.21
C ARG A 235 24.18 22.69 -18.53
N ALA A 236 24.26 21.37 -18.49
CA ALA A 236 24.45 20.54 -19.68
C ALA A 236 23.26 20.67 -20.65
N MET A 237 22.04 20.56 -20.19
CA MET A 237 20.83 20.72 -21.01
C MET A 237 20.83 22.06 -21.73
N ARG A 238 21.13 23.16 -21.03
CA ARG A 238 21.20 24.48 -21.69
C ARG A 238 22.29 24.58 -22.75
N ALA A 239 23.44 23.97 -22.49
CA ALA A 239 24.54 23.98 -23.45
C ALA A 239 24.20 23.20 -24.73
N THR A 240 23.51 22.06 -24.58
CA THR A 240 23.05 21.26 -25.73
C THR A 240 21.92 21.92 -26.49
N ASP A 241 20.95 22.55 -25.82
CA ASP A 241 19.91 23.36 -26.46
C ASP A 241 20.49 24.51 -27.31
N GLN A 242 21.47 25.23 -26.75
CA GLN A 242 22.14 26.32 -27.47
C GLN A 242 22.95 25.83 -28.68
N ALA A 243 23.49 24.61 -28.56
CA ALA A 243 24.27 23.99 -29.64
C ALA A 243 23.40 23.25 -30.68
N GLY A 244 22.12 23.08 -30.43
CA GLY A 244 21.20 22.29 -31.28
C GLY A 244 21.54 20.80 -31.33
N ILE A 245 22.14 20.24 -30.27
CA ILE A 245 22.53 18.83 -30.19
C ILE A 245 21.67 18.11 -29.13
N ALA A 246 21.55 16.78 -29.23
CA ALA A 246 20.82 15.99 -28.25
C ALA A 246 21.47 16.07 -26.86
N TYR A 247 20.64 16.16 -25.82
CA TYR A 247 21.11 16.16 -24.46
C TYR A 247 21.60 14.77 -24.06
N GLU A 248 22.82 14.74 -23.51
CA GLU A 248 23.36 13.56 -22.82
C GLU A 248 23.66 13.89 -21.35
N PRO A 249 23.25 13.01 -20.41
CA PRO A 249 23.51 13.21 -18.98
C PRO A 249 25.00 13.28 -18.68
N VAL A 250 25.42 14.22 -17.81
CA VAL A 250 26.82 14.43 -17.42
C VAL A 250 27.17 13.85 -16.05
N THR A 251 26.18 13.40 -15.28
CA THR A 251 26.38 12.73 -13.99
C THR A 251 25.80 11.32 -14.02
N GLU A 252 26.38 10.40 -13.25
CA GLU A 252 25.86 9.03 -13.12
C GLU A 252 24.37 9.02 -12.70
N ARG A 253 24.02 9.86 -11.73
CA ARG A 253 22.65 9.99 -11.26
C ARG A 253 21.71 10.60 -12.29
N GLY A 254 22.22 11.53 -13.11
CA GLY A 254 21.54 12.08 -14.28
C GLY A 254 21.26 11.00 -15.31
N ALA A 255 22.22 10.13 -15.59
CA ALA A 255 22.06 9.02 -16.52
C ALA A 255 20.96 8.05 -16.06
N GLN A 256 20.93 7.69 -14.77
CA GLN A 256 19.87 6.84 -14.20
C GLN A 256 18.49 7.50 -14.34
N VAL A 257 18.36 8.77 -13.96
CA VAL A 257 17.08 9.50 -14.09
C VAL A 257 16.64 9.61 -15.54
N HIS A 258 17.59 9.87 -16.46
CA HIS A 258 17.30 9.95 -17.89
C HIS A 258 16.78 8.62 -18.45
N ALA A 259 17.43 7.51 -18.09
CA ALA A 259 17.00 6.18 -18.51
C ALA A 259 15.58 5.84 -17.99
N ILE A 260 15.29 6.13 -16.71
CA ILE A 260 13.96 5.92 -16.13
C ILE A 260 12.90 6.76 -16.83
N ARG A 261 13.21 8.01 -17.19
CA ARG A 261 12.31 8.89 -17.94
C ARG A 261 12.06 8.39 -19.35
N GLN A 262 13.11 7.94 -20.06
CA GLN A 262 12.96 7.34 -21.38
C GLN A 262 12.07 6.09 -21.33
N GLN A 263 12.29 5.22 -20.36
CA GLN A 263 11.43 4.04 -20.15
C GLN A 263 9.97 4.45 -19.90
N ARG A 264 9.73 5.41 -19.02
CA ARG A 264 8.38 5.93 -18.75
C ARG A 264 7.71 6.44 -20.02
N ASP A 265 8.41 7.26 -20.80
CA ASP A 265 7.87 7.89 -21.99
C ASP A 265 7.59 6.82 -23.08
N MET A 266 8.45 5.82 -23.21
CA MET A 266 8.25 4.67 -24.09
C MET A 266 7.02 3.83 -23.67
N LEU A 267 6.85 3.55 -22.38
CA LEU A 267 5.68 2.80 -21.87
C LEU A 267 4.39 3.60 -22.05
N ALA A 268 4.41 4.92 -21.85
CA ALA A 268 3.26 5.78 -22.08
C ALA A 268 2.87 5.80 -23.57
N GLU A 269 3.83 5.88 -24.49
CA GLU A 269 3.59 5.78 -25.94
C GLU A 269 3.05 4.42 -26.33
N LEU A 270 3.61 3.34 -25.78
CA LEU A 270 3.10 1.98 -26.00
C LEU A 270 1.66 1.83 -25.53
N ARG A 271 1.32 2.38 -24.38
CA ARG A 271 -0.06 2.38 -23.87
C ARG A 271 -1.02 3.04 -24.87
N ILE A 272 -0.71 4.24 -25.33
CA ILE A 272 -1.53 4.97 -26.30
C ILE A 272 -1.73 4.17 -27.58
N ARG A 273 -0.65 3.56 -28.10
CA ARG A 273 -0.72 2.70 -29.29
C ARG A 273 -1.61 1.47 -29.07
N LEU A 274 -1.51 0.82 -27.91
CA LEU A 274 -2.32 -0.33 -27.55
C LEU A 274 -3.79 0.03 -27.34
N GLU A 275 -4.09 1.18 -26.73
CA GLU A 275 -5.46 1.70 -26.61
C GLU A 275 -6.10 1.91 -27.99
N ARG A 276 -5.36 2.54 -28.89
CA ARG A 276 -5.79 2.73 -30.29
C ARG A 276 -6.02 1.40 -31.00
N ALA A 277 -5.14 0.43 -30.84
CA ALA A 277 -5.30 -0.88 -31.45
C ALA A 277 -6.53 -1.64 -30.89
N ARG A 278 -6.79 -1.54 -29.59
CA ARG A 278 -8.03 -2.07 -28.96
C ARG A 278 -9.28 -1.43 -29.57
N GLU A 279 -9.24 -0.14 -29.82
CA GLU A 279 -10.34 0.60 -30.44
C GLU A 279 -10.59 0.13 -31.87
N VAL A 280 -9.54 0.07 -32.70
CA VAL A 280 -9.59 -0.48 -34.06
C VAL A 280 -10.13 -1.91 -34.08
N TYR A 281 -9.69 -2.76 -33.13
CA TYR A 281 -10.22 -4.12 -33.00
C TYR A 281 -11.72 -4.11 -32.71
N ARG A 282 -12.17 -3.31 -31.76
CA ARG A 282 -13.58 -3.20 -31.37
C ARG A 282 -14.44 -2.72 -32.54
N GLU A 283 -14.03 -1.63 -33.21
CA GLU A 283 -14.72 -1.09 -34.38
C GLU A 283 -14.85 -2.12 -35.51
N ALA A 284 -13.76 -2.85 -35.81
CA ALA A 284 -13.78 -3.92 -36.80
C ALA A 284 -14.74 -5.05 -36.42
N ARG A 285 -14.84 -5.38 -35.13
CA ARG A 285 -15.79 -6.39 -34.62
C ARG A 285 -17.23 -5.91 -34.68
N GLU A 286 -17.49 -4.65 -34.42
CA GLU A 286 -18.83 -4.03 -34.59
C GLU A 286 -19.29 -4.00 -36.05
N GLN A 287 -18.33 -3.92 -37.00
CA GLN A 287 -18.55 -4.07 -38.44
C GLN A 287 -18.61 -5.54 -38.92
N GLU A 288 -18.85 -6.47 -38.01
CA GLU A 288 -18.97 -7.92 -38.27
C GLU A 288 -17.71 -8.59 -38.86
N ALA A 289 -16.54 -7.93 -38.81
CA ALA A 289 -15.30 -8.58 -39.24
C ALA A 289 -14.99 -9.81 -38.37
N SER A 290 -14.40 -10.83 -38.97
CA SER A 290 -13.93 -12.00 -38.20
C SER A 290 -12.90 -11.59 -37.15
N ARG A 291 -12.79 -12.38 -36.08
CA ARG A 291 -11.76 -12.13 -35.00
C ARG A 291 -10.36 -11.97 -35.57
N THR A 292 -10.00 -12.84 -36.54
CA THR A 292 -8.69 -12.79 -37.20
C THR A 292 -8.49 -11.51 -37.99
N ARG A 293 -9.51 -11.07 -38.76
CA ARG A 293 -9.43 -9.82 -39.51
C ARG A 293 -9.35 -8.61 -38.62
N ALA A 294 -10.16 -8.53 -37.57
CA ALA A 294 -10.08 -7.44 -36.57
C ALA A 294 -8.71 -7.39 -35.89
N ALA A 295 -8.12 -8.54 -35.53
CA ALA A 295 -6.78 -8.60 -34.94
C ALA A 295 -5.68 -8.12 -35.91
N VAL A 296 -5.80 -8.43 -37.19
CA VAL A 296 -4.86 -7.94 -38.23
C VAL A 296 -4.96 -6.43 -38.39
N GLU A 297 -6.16 -5.85 -38.43
CA GLU A 297 -6.32 -4.38 -38.53
C GLU A 297 -5.77 -3.66 -37.28
N ALA A 298 -6.01 -4.22 -36.08
CA ALA A 298 -5.43 -3.72 -34.85
C ALA A 298 -3.89 -3.78 -34.86
N ALA A 299 -3.31 -4.89 -35.31
CA ALA A 299 -1.86 -5.05 -35.44
C ALA A 299 -1.26 -4.06 -36.44
N LYS A 300 -1.92 -3.80 -37.57
CA LYS A 300 -1.49 -2.79 -38.53
C LYS A 300 -1.47 -1.37 -37.91
N SER A 301 -2.43 -1.05 -37.04
CA SER A 301 -2.46 0.24 -36.35
C SER A 301 -1.31 0.41 -35.35
N LEU A 302 -0.80 -0.70 -34.78
CA LEU A 302 0.33 -0.70 -33.85
C LEU A 302 1.68 -0.49 -34.56
N PHE A 303 1.89 -1.16 -35.67
CA PHE A 303 3.22 -1.35 -36.28
C PHE A 303 3.40 -0.68 -37.64
N GLY A 304 2.34 -0.11 -38.21
CA GLY A 304 2.36 0.46 -39.56
C GLY A 304 2.27 -0.61 -40.69
N SER A 305 1.98 -0.17 -41.91
CA SER A 305 1.67 -1.06 -43.03
C SER A 305 2.85 -1.84 -43.64
N SER A 306 4.09 -1.47 -43.34
CA SER A 306 5.28 -2.09 -43.95
C SER A 306 5.89 -3.26 -43.15
N ALA A 307 5.48 -3.43 -41.89
CA ALA A 307 5.92 -4.54 -41.03
C ALA A 307 4.94 -5.73 -41.03
N SER A 308 3.92 -5.70 -41.91
CA SER A 308 2.68 -6.46 -41.69
C SER A 308 2.71 -7.95 -42.06
N GLU A 309 3.60 -8.43 -42.92
CA GLU A 309 3.55 -9.83 -43.36
C GLU A 309 4.44 -10.74 -42.50
N GLU A 310 5.68 -10.39 -42.24
CA GLU A 310 6.55 -11.14 -41.31
C GLU A 310 6.07 -11.07 -39.86
N PHE A 311 5.56 -9.89 -39.46
CA PHE A 311 5.04 -9.68 -38.12
C PHE A 311 3.70 -10.41 -37.87
N THR A 312 2.82 -10.47 -38.89
CA THR A 312 1.53 -11.18 -38.80
C THR A 312 1.74 -12.68 -38.59
N GLU A 313 2.78 -13.25 -39.22
CA GLU A 313 3.12 -14.67 -39.07
C GLU A 313 3.78 -14.92 -37.70
N GLY A 314 4.71 -14.09 -37.27
CA GLY A 314 5.34 -14.16 -35.95
C GLY A 314 4.35 -13.96 -34.81
N PHE A 315 3.45 -12.99 -34.96
CA PHE A 315 2.36 -12.74 -33.98
C PHE A 315 1.36 -13.91 -33.92
N ARG A 316 1.00 -14.51 -35.07
CA ARG A 316 0.11 -15.67 -35.12
C ARG A 316 0.75 -16.88 -34.43
N GLN A 317 2.05 -17.09 -34.61
CA GLN A 317 2.80 -18.17 -33.96
C GLN A 317 2.95 -17.93 -32.46
N GLU A 318 3.22 -16.70 -32.04
CA GLU A 318 3.34 -16.36 -30.63
C GLU A 318 1.99 -16.40 -29.90
N TRP A 319 0.94 -15.88 -30.52
CA TRP A 319 -0.44 -16.03 -30.02
C TRP A 319 -0.82 -17.52 -29.85
N GLN A 320 -0.51 -18.36 -30.85
CA GLN A 320 -0.81 -19.77 -30.77
C GLN A 320 -0.03 -20.42 -29.62
N ARG A 321 1.23 -20.06 -29.42
CA ARG A 321 2.02 -20.56 -28.29
C ARG A 321 1.46 -20.13 -26.94
N GLN A 322 1.04 -18.88 -26.80
CA GLN A 322 0.44 -18.36 -25.56
C GLN A 322 -0.92 -19.00 -25.29
N GLU A 323 -1.74 -19.20 -26.32
CA GLU A 323 -3.02 -19.88 -26.17
C GLU A 323 -2.82 -21.36 -25.79
N ASP A 324 -1.87 -22.05 -26.43
CA ASP A 324 -1.50 -23.42 -26.08
C ASP A 324 -0.91 -23.53 -24.65
N GLN A 325 -0.15 -22.53 -24.22
CA GLN A 325 0.36 -22.45 -22.86
C GLN A 325 -0.77 -22.21 -21.86
N ARG A 326 -1.67 -21.27 -22.14
CA ARG A 326 -2.84 -20.98 -21.32
C ARG A 326 -3.76 -22.20 -21.18
N GLN A 327 -3.97 -22.93 -22.28
CA GLN A 327 -4.76 -24.16 -22.24
C GLN A 327 -4.10 -25.23 -21.36
N ARG A 328 -2.78 -25.38 -21.44
CA ARG A 328 -2.01 -26.30 -20.56
C ARG A 328 -2.11 -25.89 -19.08
N GLU A 329 -2.03 -24.60 -18.77
CA GLU A 329 -2.17 -24.08 -17.40
C GLU A 329 -3.57 -24.34 -16.85
N ILE A 330 -4.62 -24.13 -17.67
CA ILE A 330 -6.02 -24.44 -17.30
C ILE A 330 -6.18 -25.96 -17.07
N GLU A 331 -5.58 -26.78 -17.93
CA GLU A 331 -5.66 -28.24 -17.80
C GLU A 331 -4.91 -28.74 -16.57
N GLN A 332 -3.73 -28.17 -16.29
CA GLN A 332 -2.97 -28.45 -15.06
C GLN A 332 -3.72 -28.01 -13.79
N ALA A 333 -4.35 -26.84 -13.82
CA ALA A 333 -5.15 -26.36 -12.69
C ALA A 333 -6.35 -27.28 -12.43
N ARG A 334 -7.05 -27.72 -13.47
CA ARG A 334 -8.16 -28.69 -13.35
C ARG A 334 -7.71 -30.06 -12.84
N GLU A 335 -6.54 -30.50 -13.29
CA GLU A 335 -5.96 -31.77 -12.81
C GLU A 335 -5.54 -31.66 -11.33
N ALA A 336 -4.97 -30.52 -10.93
CA ALA A 336 -4.62 -30.25 -9.53
C ALA A 336 -5.87 -30.23 -8.63
N GLU A 337 -6.92 -29.52 -9.04
CA GLU A 337 -8.21 -29.49 -8.35
C GLU A 337 -8.85 -30.88 -8.23
N ARG A 338 -8.77 -31.67 -9.30
CA ARG A 338 -9.23 -33.06 -9.31
C ARG A 338 -8.46 -33.93 -8.34
N LEU A 339 -7.12 -33.79 -8.28
CA LEU A 339 -6.27 -34.52 -7.34
C LEU A 339 -6.54 -34.12 -5.90
N GLU A 340 -6.72 -32.84 -5.64
CA GLU A 340 -7.08 -32.32 -4.32
C GLU A 340 -8.44 -32.88 -3.85
N HIS A 341 -9.44 -32.91 -4.75
CA HIS A 341 -10.73 -33.50 -4.46
C HIS A 341 -10.64 -35.01 -4.14
N LEU A 342 -9.86 -35.76 -4.92
CA LEU A 342 -9.62 -37.18 -4.69
C LEU A 342 -8.87 -37.44 -3.37
N GLU A 343 -7.92 -36.59 -3.00
CA GLU A 343 -7.23 -36.69 -1.71
C GLU A 343 -8.18 -36.40 -0.54
N ALA A 344 -9.05 -35.39 -0.69
CA ALA A 344 -10.10 -35.11 0.31
C ALA A 344 -11.07 -36.31 0.46
N GLU A 345 -11.49 -36.91 -0.64
CA GLU A 345 -12.31 -38.15 -0.62
C GLU A 345 -11.60 -39.30 0.07
N ARG A 346 -10.30 -39.46 -0.19
CA ARG A 346 -9.45 -40.47 0.45
C ARG A 346 -9.37 -40.27 1.95
N LEU A 347 -9.14 -39.06 2.43
CA LEU A 347 -9.09 -38.74 3.87
C LEU A 347 -10.43 -38.98 4.54
N ALA A 348 -11.54 -38.56 3.93
CA ALA A 348 -12.89 -38.80 4.43
C ALA A 348 -13.23 -40.30 4.48
N PHE A 349 -12.75 -41.08 3.50
CA PHE A 349 -12.90 -42.53 3.50
C PHE A 349 -12.11 -43.18 4.64
N ILE A 350 -10.83 -42.80 4.83
CA ILE A 350 -9.98 -43.28 5.95
C ILE A 350 -10.66 -43.01 7.29
N GLU A 351 -11.13 -41.79 7.53
CA GLU A 351 -11.81 -41.40 8.76
C GLU A 351 -13.04 -42.24 9.02
N ARG A 352 -13.92 -42.42 8.04
CA ARG A 352 -15.14 -43.20 8.14
C ARG A 352 -14.88 -44.68 8.44
N VAL A 353 -13.91 -45.29 7.74
CA VAL A 353 -13.55 -46.70 7.93
C VAL A 353 -12.83 -46.89 9.26
N ALA A 354 -11.97 -45.96 9.68
CA ALA A 354 -11.28 -46.02 10.98
C ALA A 354 -12.28 -45.92 12.15
N GLN A 355 -13.28 -45.03 12.07
CA GLN A 355 -14.37 -44.96 13.06
C GLN A 355 -15.17 -46.24 13.12
N ALA A 356 -15.54 -46.80 11.96
CA ALA A 356 -16.28 -48.06 11.91
C ALA A 356 -15.45 -49.23 12.45
N TRP A 357 -14.15 -49.27 12.15
CA TRP A 357 -13.21 -50.29 12.66
C TRP A 357 -13.07 -50.22 14.17
N GLU A 358 -12.90 -49.03 14.76
CA GLU A 358 -12.82 -48.86 16.20
C GLU A 358 -14.16 -49.22 16.88
N ALA A 359 -15.30 -48.90 16.26
CA ALA A 359 -16.61 -49.33 16.76
C ALA A 359 -16.76 -50.85 16.83
N THR A 360 -16.14 -51.61 15.91
CA THR A 360 -16.17 -53.10 15.98
C THR A 360 -15.43 -53.65 17.20
N ARG A 361 -14.40 -52.94 17.70
CA ARG A 361 -13.61 -53.34 18.89
C ARG A 361 -14.39 -53.20 20.18
N GLN A 362 -15.51 -52.48 20.16
CA GLN A 362 -16.38 -52.25 21.34
C GLN A 362 -17.56 -53.21 21.39
N LEU A 363 -17.72 -54.10 20.40
CA LEU A 363 -18.79 -55.09 20.40
C LEU A 363 -18.47 -56.24 21.35
N GLU A 364 -19.45 -56.62 22.19
CA GLU A 364 -19.35 -57.77 23.08
C GLU A 364 -19.39 -59.11 22.31
N ASP A 365 -20.13 -59.13 21.19
CA ASP A 365 -20.24 -60.32 20.32
C ASP A 365 -19.05 -60.40 19.35
N ALA A 366 -18.19 -61.37 19.60
CA ALA A 366 -16.96 -61.58 18.83
C ALA A 366 -17.23 -62.05 17.37
N ASP A 367 -18.28 -62.80 17.12
CA ASP A 367 -18.63 -63.24 15.77
C ASP A 367 -19.17 -62.10 14.91
N LEU A 368 -19.99 -61.26 15.52
CA LEU A 368 -20.49 -60.01 14.90
C LEU A 368 -19.35 -59.03 14.64
N ALA A 369 -18.43 -58.85 15.57
CA ALA A 369 -17.25 -58.00 15.41
C ALA A 369 -16.39 -58.47 14.21
N LYS A 370 -16.13 -59.74 14.12
CA LYS A 370 -15.36 -60.34 13.02
C LYS A 370 -16.06 -60.19 11.67
N ALA A 371 -17.33 -60.47 11.57
CA ALA A 371 -18.12 -60.31 10.36
C ALA A 371 -18.09 -58.84 9.84
N ARG A 372 -18.21 -57.87 10.74
CA ARG A 372 -18.13 -56.43 10.41
C ARG A 372 -16.71 -56.03 9.93
N GLN A 373 -15.66 -56.54 10.57
CA GLN A 373 -14.29 -56.28 10.17
C GLN A 373 -14.01 -56.85 8.77
N GLU A 374 -14.47 -58.04 8.46
CA GLU A 374 -14.37 -58.67 7.14
C GLU A 374 -15.09 -57.82 6.08
N ALA A 375 -16.27 -57.30 6.38
CA ALA A 375 -17.01 -56.40 5.49
C ALA A 375 -16.23 -55.08 5.23
N LEU A 376 -15.58 -54.51 6.23
CA LEU A 376 -14.76 -53.30 6.08
C LEU A 376 -13.53 -53.55 5.20
N VAL A 377 -12.87 -54.72 5.31
CA VAL A 377 -11.75 -55.13 4.46
C VAL A 377 -12.19 -55.21 3.01
N VAL A 378 -13.36 -55.80 2.71
CA VAL A 378 -13.94 -55.86 1.37
C VAL A 378 -14.19 -54.44 0.85
N GLN A 379 -14.74 -53.56 1.64
CA GLN A 379 -15.03 -52.14 1.31
C GLN A 379 -13.75 -51.37 0.94
N VAL A 380 -12.66 -51.58 1.70
CA VAL A 380 -11.33 -51.01 1.41
C VAL A 380 -10.78 -51.52 0.07
N GLY A 381 -10.93 -52.83 -0.18
CA GLY A 381 -10.52 -53.43 -1.46
C GLY A 381 -11.28 -52.84 -2.65
N GLU A 382 -12.59 -52.70 -2.56
CA GLU A 382 -13.45 -52.10 -3.59
C GLU A 382 -13.08 -50.62 -3.86
N ALA A 383 -12.82 -49.85 -2.81
CA ALA A 383 -12.40 -48.47 -2.92
C ALA A 383 -11.04 -48.34 -3.62
N THR A 384 -10.09 -49.20 -3.29
CA THR A 384 -8.78 -49.27 -3.93
C THR A 384 -8.90 -49.59 -5.43
N VAL A 385 -9.78 -50.49 -5.81
CA VAL A 385 -10.04 -50.83 -7.23
C VAL A 385 -10.68 -49.64 -7.96
N ARG A 386 -11.62 -48.95 -7.33
CA ARG A 386 -12.38 -47.83 -7.92
C ARG A 386 -11.51 -46.59 -8.15
N HIS A 387 -10.65 -46.24 -7.22
CA HIS A 387 -9.89 -44.98 -7.22
C HIS A 387 -8.40 -45.17 -7.56
N GLY A 388 -7.97 -46.38 -7.80
CA GLY A 388 -6.60 -46.69 -8.30
C GLY A 388 -5.47 -46.25 -7.36
N VAL A 389 -4.47 -45.57 -7.93
CA VAL A 389 -3.21 -45.24 -7.23
C VAL A 389 -3.44 -44.31 -6.00
N VAL A 390 -4.42 -43.42 -6.05
CA VAL A 390 -4.69 -42.48 -4.97
C VAL A 390 -5.18 -43.16 -3.70
N PHE A 391 -5.88 -44.32 -3.82
CA PHE A 391 -6.37 -45.13 -2.72
C PHE A 391 -5.49 -46.34 -2.42
N LYS A 392 -4.24 -46.32 -2.86
CA LYS A 392 -3.26 -47.36 -2.54
C LYS A 392 -2.83 -47.29 -1.08
N ASP A 393 -2.56 -48.47 -0.49
CA ASP A 393 -2.03 -48.63 0.86
C ASP A 393 -2.90 -47.99 1.98
N LEU A 394 -4.23 -48.11 1.90
CA LEU A 394 -5.17 -47.57 2.89
C LEU A 394 -5.12 -48.28 4.27
N ALA A 395 -4.60 -49.51 4.34
CA ALA A 395 -4.64 -50.28 5.61
C ALA A 395 -3.85 -49.59 6.74
N THR A 396 -2.66 -49.05 6.43
CA THR A 396 -1.83 -48.39 7.43
C THR A 396 -2.46 -47.08 7.94
N PRO A 397 -2.89 -46.13 7.11
CA PRO A 397 -3.57 -44.92 7.54
C PRO A 397 -4.84 -45.18 8.33
N ILE A 398 -5.66 -46.17 7.93
CA ILE A 398 -6.88 -46.55 8.61
C ILE A 398 -6.57 -47.08 10.02
N ASN A 399 -5.59 -47.98 10.17
CA ASN A 399 -5.19 -48.50 11.46
C ASN A 399 -4.61 -47.42 12.37
N THR A 400 -3.81 -46.52 11.83
CA THR A 400 -3.25 -45.40 12.59
C THR A 400 -4.38 -44.52 13.12
N ARG A 401 -5.30 -44.11 12.26
CA ARG A 401 -6.43 -43.25 12.65
C ARG A 401 -7.40 -43.95 13.64
N ALA A 402 -7.66 -45.23 13.45
CA ALA A 402 -8.46 -46.02 14.39
C ALA A 402 -7.83 -46.09 15.79
N ASN A 403 -6.52 -46.18 15.89
CA ASN A 403 -5.82 -46.13 17.16
C ASN A 403 -5.90 -44.74 17.82
N GLU A 404 -5.73 -43.68 17.03
CA GLU A 404 -5.91 -42.30 17.51
C GLU A 404 -7.34 -42.09 18.08
N ILE A 405 -8.36 -42.48 17.33
CA ILE A 405 -9.77 -42.42 17.80
C ILE A 405 -9.98 -43.17 19.12
N ARG A 406 -9.36 -44.35 19.25
CA ARG A 406 -9.37 -45.09 20.50
C ARG A 406 -8.73 -44.33 21.67
N ASP A 407 -7.55 -43.76 21.42
CA ASP A 407 -6.81 -43.03 22.44
C ASP A 407 -7.52 -41.73 22.83
N GLU A 408 -8.12 -41.03 21.89
CA GLU A 408 -9.00 -39.87 22.13
C GLU A 408 -10.20 -40.26 23.03
N ARG A 409 -10.86 -41.38 22.74
CA ARG A 409 -11.99 -41.90 23.56
C ARG A 409 -11.57 -42.24 24.98
N LEU A 410 -10.46 -42.96 25.11
CA LEU A 410 -9.95 -43.34 26.45
C LEU A 410 -9.55 -42.13 27.29
N GLU A 411 -9.05 -41.09 26.66
CA GLU A 411 -8.74 -39.85 27.36
C GLU A 411 -10.02 -39.13 27.82
N VAL A 412 -11.05 -39.05 26.97
CA VAL A 412 -12.36 -38.51 27.36
C VAL A 412 -12.98 -39.28 28.50
N GLU A 413 -12.90 -40.62 28.48
CA GLU A 413 -13.39 -41.48 29.57
C GLU A 413 -12.63 -41.24 30.89
N ARG A 414 -11.31 -41.08 30.81
CA ARG A 414 -10.45 -40.72 31.94
C ARG A 414 -10.83 -39.37 32.55
N GLN A 415 -11.05 -38.36 31.70
CA GLN A 415 -11.48 -37.04 32.17
C GLN A 415 -12.84 -37.07 32.85
N ARG A 416 -13.79 -37.79 32.29
CA ARG A 416 -15.13 -38.00 32.93
C ARG A 416 -15.07 -38.73 34.26
N GLU A 417 -14.17 -39.67 34.39
CA GLU A 417 -13.97 -40.41 35.66
C GLU A 417 -13.34 -39.50 36.73
N LEU A 418 -12.33 -38.69 36.33
CA LEU A 418 -11.73 -37.67 37.20
C LEU A 418 -12.76 -36.63 37.67
N GLU A 419 -13.63 -36.18 36.76
CA GLU A 419 -14.72 -35.27 37.14
C GLU A 419 -15.69 -35.91 38.13
N ARG A 420 -16.11 -37.14 37.89
CA ARG A 420 -16.95 -37.90 38.84
C ARG A 420 -16.30 -38.06 40.22
N GLN A 421 -15.01 -38.37 40.27
CA GLN A 421 -14.27 -38.46 41.51
C GLN A 421 -14.25 -37.12 42.27
N ARG A 422 -14.01 -36.02 41.56
CA ARG A 422 -14.06 -34.68 42.16
C ARG A 422 -15.45 -34.30 42.68
N GLU A 423 -16.50 -34.69 42.00
CA GLU A 423 -17.87 -34.46 42.45
C GLU A 423 -18.18 -35.26 43.72
N LEU A 424 -17.82 -36.56 43.74
CA LEU A 424 -17.97 -37.42 44.92
C LEU A 424 -17.14 -36.89 46.11
N GLU A 425 -15.97 -36.36 45.90
CA GLU A 425 -15.14 -35.75 46.94
C GLU A 425 -15.80 -34.48 47.51
N LYS A 426 -16.35 -33.63 46.67
CA LYS A 426 -17.13 -32.46 47.11
C LYS A 426 -18.38 -32.83 47.89
N GLU A 427 -19.10 -33.87 47.47
CA GLU A 427 -20.25 -34.37 48.21
C GLU A 427 -19.86 -34.93 49.59
N ARG A 428 -18.73 -35.68 49.69
CA ARG A 428 -18.17 -36.14 50.94
C ARG A 428 -17.76 -35.02 51.88
N GLU A 429 -17.11 -33.99 51.36
CA GLU A 429 -16.75 -32.79 52.13
C GLU A 429 -18.00 -32.02 52.62
N ALA A 430 -19.01 -31.87 51.75
CA ALA A 430 -20.28 -31.26 52.13
C ALA A 430 -21.01 -32.04 53.20
N ALA A 431 -21.05 -33.39 53.12
CA ALA A 431 -21.62 -34.26 54.10
C ALA A 431 -20.86 -34.27 55.44
N ALA A 432 -19.52 -34.10 55.39
CA ALA A 432 -18.70 -33.97 56.61
C ALA A 432 -18.98 -32.62 57.31
N ARG A 433 -19.11 -31.52 56.58
CA ARG A 433 -19.46 -30.20 57.13
C ARG A 433 -20.85 -30.16 57.76
N THR A 434 -21.84 -30.92 57.25
CA THR A 434 -23.17 -31.01 57.80
C THR A 434 -23.19 -31.88 59.09
N ARG A 435 -22.29 -32.85 59.25
CA ARG A 435 -22.11 -33.61 60.47
C ARG A 435 -21.46 -32.81 61.61
N ASP A 436 -20.48 -31.95 61.25
CA ASP A 436 -19.78 -31.15 62.26
C ASP A 436 -20.67 -30.02 62.82
N ASN A 437 -21.54 -29.42 61.93
CA ASN A 437 -22.52 -28.41 62.34
C ASN A 437 -23.75 -29.01 63.13
N GLY A 438 -23.91 -30.33 63.19
CA GLY A 438 -25.00 -31.02 63.90
C GLY A 438 -24.65 -31.40 65.31
N MET A 439 -23.43 -31.23 65.82
CA MET A 439 -23.00 -31.59 67.21
C MET A 439 -22.91 -30.38 68.16
N ASP A 440 -23.34 -29.20 67.77
CA ASP A 440 -23.22 -28.00 68.65
C ASP A 440 -24.57 -27.43 69.12
N PHE A 441 -25.56 -28.34 69.35
CA PHE A 441 -26.78 -28.03 70.13
C PHE A 441 -27.09 -29.14 71.14
N GLY A 442 -26.43 -29.05 72.32
CA GLY A 442 -26.79 -29.90 73.44
C GLY A 442 -25.85 -29.77 74.62
N LEU A 443 -25.85 -28.62 75.30
CA LEU A 443 -25.82 -28.51 76.79
C LEU A 443 -25.96 -27.01 77.17
#